data_7b5cb6cdb676c868871f4ed72f62a6f6
#
_entry.id   7b5cb6cdb676c868871f4ed72f62a6f6
#
_cell.length_a   1.000
_cell.length_b   1.000
_cell.length_c   1.000
_cell.angle_alpha   90.00
_cell.angle_beta   90.00
_cell.angle_gamma   90.00
#
_symmetry.space_group_name_H-M   'P 1'
#
loop_
_entity.id
_entity.type
_entity.pdbx_description
1 polymer ?
#
loop_
_entity_poly.entity_id
_entity_poly.type
_entity_poly.pdbx_seq_one_letter_code
_entity_poly.pdbx_strand_id
1 'polypeptide(L)'
;MKINKGQFKITKKSKNISFDIKRSKGHFFGYLLNRIRWHTYPRIHHVSKFPDHIDLEISSACNLRCPMCYTITDEFKEKVSVGLMELDLFKKLIDECKKYKPYSIRISFRGESFIHPHVFEMIEYAKKAGIKEVSSLTHGGMLDEEKFKKLIEIGLDWLTISFDGVGEEYNKIRAPNKYDEQVKKIKRFAEIKKELGTVKPIIKIQTISSALEKNPEEFYNTFEKISDQIAANPLIDFSHNVNDKNYIENFVCPQPWQRLVIGSDGGAMMCTNDESGSYIVGDLTKQTILDVWHGEKMEKARESHLKHMGVSDLSPCKWCYLPRKTVPKTTLIGDRGVTNYSYVNWDTKNDNISSRFSKKK
;
A
#
# COMPACT_ATOMS: atom_id res chain seq x y z
N MET A 1 10.26 15.65 -12.69
CA MET A 1 8.98 15.43 -11.99
C MET A 1 9.25 15.45 -10.49
N LYS A 2 8.78 16.48 -9.78
CA LYS A 2 8.78 16.49 -8.31
C LYS A 2 7.57 15.70 -7.86
N ILE A 3 7.79 14.56 -7.20
CA ILE A 3 6.72 13.71 -6.68
C ILE A 3 6.85 13.76 -5.16
N ASN A 4 5.76 14.05 -4.49
CA ASN A 4 5.71 13.88 -3.06
C ASN A 4 5.86 12.38 -2.74
N LYS A 5 6.83 12.04 -1.91
CA LYS A 5 6.99 10.67 -1.44
C LYS A 5 5.96 10.43 -0.36
N GLY A 6 4.88 9.73 -0.70
CA GLY A 6 3.86 9.32 0.26
C GLY A 6 4.33 8.36 1.33
N GLN A 7 5.60 7.97 1.33
CA GLN A 7 6.18 7.08 2.33
C GLN A 7 7.64 7.44 2.55
N PHE A 8 8.07 7.48 3.81
CA PHE A 8 9.48 7.66 4.17
C PHE A 8 10.00 6.47 4.98
N LYS A 9 11.27 6.13 4.73
CA LYS A 9 11.94 5.00 5.35
C LYS A 9 12.63 5.45 6.65
N ILE A 10 12.34 4.75 7.73
CA ILE A 10 12.92 5.03 9.05
C ILE A 10 14.20 4.23 9.27
N THR A 11 14.33 3.09 8.62
CA THR A 11 15.50 2.21 8.71
C THR A 11 16.79 2.87 8.19
N LYS A 12 17.94 2.43 8.73
CA LYS A 12 19.27 2.84 8.27
C LYS A 12 19.44 2.58 6.76
N LYS A 13 20.26 3.39 6.10
CA LYS A 13 20.51 3.26 4.64
C LYS A 13 21.00 1.87 4.25
N SER A 14 21.92 1.27 5.04
CA SER A 14 22.41 -0.09 4.83
C SER A 14 21.29 -1.13 4.83
N LYS A 15 20.33 -1.00 5.76
CA LYS A 15 19.19 -1.90 5.85
C LYS A 15 18.21 -1.73 4.68
N ASN A 16 18.07 -0.51 4.19
CA ASN A 16 17.27 -0.26 2.98
C ASN A 16 17.91 -0.88 1.72
N ILE A 17 19.26 -0.86 1.63
CA ILE A 17 19.98 -1.56 0.54
C ILE A 17 19.80 -3.08 0.70
N SER A 18 19.96 -3.61 1.90
CA SER A 18 19.71 -5.03 2.19
C SER A 18 18.28 -5.46 1.82
N PHE A 19 17.28 -4.60 2.09
CA PHE A 19 15.90 -4.84 1.69
C PHE A 19 15.78 -4.99 0.16
N ASP A 20 16.40 -4.11 -0.61
CA ASP A 20 16.35 -4.16 -2.08
C ASP A 20 17.09 -5.40 -2.63
N ILE A 21 18.23 -5.80 -2.02
CA ILE A 21 18.95 -7.03 -2.35
C ILE A 21 18.09 -8.27 -2.08
N LYS A 22 17.49 -8.37 -0.90
CA LYS A 22 16.58 -9.47 -0.54
C LYS A 22 15.38 -9.55 -1.48
N ARG A 23 14.82 -8.40 -1.83
CA ARG A 23 13.69 -8.29 -2.75
C ARG A 23 14.02 -8.79 -4.14
N SER A 24 15.23 -8.50 -4.65
CA SER A 24 15.70 -8.90 -5.97
C SER A 24 16.18 -10.37 -6.04
N LYS A 25 16.28 -11.07 -4.89
CA LYS A 25 16.80 -12.44 -4.84
C LYS A 25 16.00 -13.38 -5.76
N GLY A 26 16.72 -14.05 -6.67
CA GLY A 26 16.14 -14.95 -7.66
C GLY A 26 15.69 -14.30 -8.98
N HIS A 27 15.71 -12.94 -9.08
CA HIS A 27 15.31 -12.23 -10.31
C HIS A 27 15.94 -10.83 -10.43
N PHE A 28 17.21 -10.71 -10.09
CA PHE A 28 17.94 -9.42 -10.01
C PHE A 28 17.80 -8.55 -11.26
N PHE A 29 18.05 -9.10 -12.45
CA PHE A 29 17.92 -8.33 -13.71
C PHE A 29 16.48 -7.88 -13.97
N GLY A 30 15.51 -8.74 -13.70
CA GLY A 30 14.09 -8.37 -13.79
C GLY A 30 13.72 -7.26 -12.80
N TYR A 31 14.27 -7.30 -11.59
CA TYR A 31 14.11 -6.25 -10.59
C TYR A 31 14.68 -4.91 -11.08
N LEU A 32 15.93 -4.92 -11.55
CA LEU A 32 16.58 -3.71 -12.06
C LEU A 32 15.80 -3.10 -13.21
N LEU A 33 15.41 -3.91 -14.20
CA LEU A 33 14.61 -3.46 -15.34
C LEU A 33 13.26 -2.88 -14.90
N ASN A 34 12.58 -3.54 -13.95
CA ASN A 34 11.33 -3.00 -13.39
C ASN A 34 11.57 -1.65 -12.68
N ARG A 35 12.66 -1.48 -11.91
CA ARG A 35 12.96 -0.18 -11.28
C ARG A 35 13.22 0.92 -12.29
N ILE A 36 13.94 0.60 -13.37
CA ILE A 36 14.16 1.54 -14.49
C ILE A 36 12.80 1.95 -15.08
N ARG A 37 11.96 0.99 -15.51
CA ARG A 37 10.64 1.27 -16.08
C ARG A 37 9.77 2.08 -15.13
N TRP A 38 9.70 1.68 -13.87
CA TRP A 38 8.92 2.37 -12.84
C TRP A 38 9.24 3.85 -12.70
N HIS A 39 10.52 4.21 -12.86
CA HIS A 39 10.96 5.60 -12.75
C HIS A 39 10.98 6.36 -14.08
N THR A 40 11.23 5.68 -15.19
CA THR A 40 11.37 6.33 -16.49
C THR A 40 10.06 6.46 -17.24
N TYR A 41 9.21 5.42 -17.30
CA TYR A 41 8.00 5.44 -18.09
C TYR A 41 7.06 6.61 -17.77
N PRO A 42 6.76 6.92 -16.49
CA PRO A 42 5.96 8.10 -16.20
C PRO A 42 6.61 9.43 -16.62
N ARG A 43 7.95 9.50 -16.64
CA ARG A 43 8.68 10.72 -16.98
C ARG A 43 8.70 11.00 -18.47
N ILE A 44 8.72 9.96 -19.29
CA ILE A 44 8.67 10.04 -20.75
C ILE A 44 7.26 9.75 -21.27
N HIS A 45 6.29 9.64 -20.39
CA HIS A 45 4.88 9.39 -20.67
C HIS A 45 4.64 8.13 -21.51
N HIS A 46 5.50 7.13 -21.37
CA HIS A 46 5.41 5.87 -22.09
C HIS A 46 4.38 4.94 -21.40
N VAL A 47 3.37 4.54 -22.15
CA VAL A 47 2.39 3.54 -21.72
C VAL A 47 2.92 2.15 -22.10
N SER A 48 3.22 1.33 -21.10
CA SER A 48 3.63 -0.06 -21.34
C SER A 48 2.47 -0.88 -21.92
N LYS A 49 2.80 -1.99 -22.61
CA LYS A 49 1.79 -2.91 -23.16
C LYS A 49 0.82 -3.44 -22.10
N PHE A 50 1.29 -3.59 -20.88
CA PHE A 50 0.51 -4.08 -19.73
C PHE A 50 1.00 -3.37 -18.46
N PRO A 51 0.18 -3.15 -17.42
CA PRO A 51 0.64 -2.51 -16.18
C PRO A 51 1.80 -3.28 -15.56
N ASP A 52 2.86 -2.58 -15.14
CA ASP A 52 4.01 -3.19 -14.47
C ASP A 52 3.67 -3.73 -13.08
N HIS A 53 2.62 -3.18 -12.45
CA HIS A 53 2.13 -3.55 -11.14
C HIS A 53 0.60 -3.59 -11.09
N ILE A 54 0.06 -4.56 -10.38
CA ILE A 54 -1.38 -4.68 -10.18
C ILE A 54 -1.65 -4.83 -8.68
N ASP A 55 -2.54 -4.00 -8.17
CA ASP A 55 -3.08 -4.14 -6.83
C ASP A 55 -4.43 -4.86 -6.92
N LEU A 56 -4.55 -6.02 -6.26
CA LEU A 56 -5.77 -6.84 -6.23
C LEU A 56 -6.38 -6.77 -4.83
N GLU A 57 -7.55 -6.18 -4.71
CA GLU A 57 -8.33 -6.21 -3.49
C GLU A 57 -9.12 -7.50 -3.43
N ILE A 58 -8.58 -8.52 -2.79
CA ILE A 58 -9.32 -9.77 -2.61
C ILE A 58 -10.39 -9.69 -1.52
N SER A 59 -10.29 -8.70 -0.64
CA SER A 59 -11.29 -8.41 0.40
C SER A 59 -11.36 -6.92 0.66
N SER A 60 -12.53 -6.32 0.53
CA SER A 60 -12.85 -4.96 1.00
C SER A 60 -13.34 -4.96 2.46
N ALA A 61 -13.65 -6.14 3.03
CA ALA A 61 -14.01 -6.29 4.43
C ALA A 61 -12.78 -6.24 5.34
N CYS A 62 -12.94 -5.72 6.56
CA CYS A 62 -11.91 -5.71 7.59
C CYS A 62 -12.55 -5.97 8.95
N ASN A 63 -11.88 -6.76 9.80
CA ASN A 63 -12.31 -7.03 11.18
C ASN A 63 -11.80 -6.00 12.20
N LEU A 64 -11.01 -5.00 11.77
CA LEU A 64 -10.63 -3.85 12.59
C LEU A 64 -11.45 -2.61 12.22
N ARG A 65 -11.45 -1.62 13.13
CA ARG A 65 -12.08 -0.31 12.95
C ARG A 65 -11.11 0.80 13.31
N CYS A 66 -9.93 0.78 12.65
CA CYS A 66 -8.87 1.75 12.92
C CYS A 66 -9.35 3.17 12.63
N PRO A 67 -9.22 4.12 13.57
CA PRO A 67 -9.85 5.44 13.46
C PRO A 67 -9.37 6.30 12.28
N MET A 68 -8.23 5.98 11.69
CA MET A 68 -7.70 6.68 10.52
C MET A 68 -8.01 5.97 9.20
N CYS A 69 -8.71 4.84 9.20
CA CYS A 69 -8.92 4.05 8.00
C CYS A 69 -10.11 4.55 7.20
N TYR A 70 -10.00 4.53 5.87
CA TYR A 70 -11.10 4.87 4.97
C TYR A 70 -12.31 3.94 5.14
N THR A 71 -12.07 2.65 5.45
CA THR A 71 -13.13 1.63 5.55
C THR A 71 -14.15 1.86 6.66
N ILE A 72 -13.92 2.80 7.56
CA ILE A 72 -14.89 3.16 8.61
C ILE A 72 -15.70 4.42 8.29
N THR A 73 -15.37 5.11 7.20
CA THR A 73 -16.08 6.34 6.79
C THR A 73 -17.47 6.03 6.27
N ASP A 74 -18.38 7.00 6.36
CA ASP A 74 -19.71 6.86 5.78
C ASP A 74 -19.63 6.77 4.25
N GLU A 75 -18.72 7.53 3.62
CA GLU A 75 -18.49 7.46 2.19
C GLU A 75 -18.11 6.05 1.72
N PHE A 76 -17.27 5.32 2.48
CA PHE A 76 -16.94 3.92 2.15
C PHE A 76 -18.19 3.03 2.18
N LYS A 77 -19.03 3.17 3.20
CA LYS A 77 -20.25 2.37 3.34
C LYS A 77 -21.26 2.63 2.22
N GLU A 78 -21.31 3.89 1.74
CA GLU A 78 -22.23 4.30 0.68
C GLU A 78 -21.75 3.90 -0.72
N LYS A 79 -20.44 4.00 -0.98
CA LYS A 79 -19.88 3.87 -2.33
C LYS A 79 -19.24 2.53 -2.63
N VAL A 80 -18.82 1.77 -1.62
CA VAL A 80 -18.10 0.52 -1.81
C VAL A 80 -18.96 -0.67 -1.42
N SER A 81 -19.18 -1.56 -2.38
CA SER A 81 -19.76 -2.87 -2.09
C SER A 81 -18.77 -3.71 -1.30
N VAL A 82 -19.03 -3.89 0.00
CA VAL A 82 -18.15 -4.65 0.88
C VAL A 82 -18.32 -6.13 0.60
N GLY A 83 -17.21 -6.79 0.23
CA GLY A 83 -17.24 -8.22 -0.12
C GLY A 83 -15.86 -8.84 -0.30
N LEU A 84 -15.88 -10.05 -0.78
CA LEU A 84 -14.71 -10.84 -1.15
C LEU A 84 -14.69 -11.01 -2.67
N MET A 85 -13.49 -11.01 -3.26
CA MET A 85 -13.33 -11.29 -4.69
C MET A 85 -13.59 -12.79 -4.94
N GLU A 86 -14.44 -13.09 -5.90
CA GLU A 86 -14.66 -14.47 -6.32
C GLU A 86 -13.36 -15.12 -6.81
N LEU A 87 -13.11 -16.36 -6.41
CA LEU A 87 -11.89 -17.09 -6.76
C LEU A 87 -11.72 -17.24 -8.28
N ASP A 88 -12.80 -17.43 -9.02
CA ASP A 88 -12.77 -17.56 -10.48
C ASP A 88 -12.40 -16.23 -11.15
N LEU A 89 -12.90 -15.10 -10.64
CA LEU A 89 -12.46 -13.79 -11.10
C LEU A 89 -10.97 -13.61 -10.87
N PHE A 90 -10.49 -13.93 -9.66
CA PHE A 90 -9.06 -13.86 -9.35
C PHE A 90 -8.22 -14.71 -10.31
N LYS A 91 -8.60 -15.97 -10.54
CA LYS A 91 -7.90 -16.87 -11.46
C LYS A 91 -7.88 -16.33 -12.89
N LYS A 92 -9.03 -15.85 -13.39
CA LYS A 92 -9.12 -15.16 -14.71
C LYS A 92 -8.10 -14.03 -14.83
N LEU A 93 -8.00 -13.16 -13.82
CA LEU A 93 -7.06 -12.04 -13.81
C LEU A 93 -5.60 -12.51 -13.78
N ILE A 94 -5.29 -13.54 -12.98
CA ILE A 94 -3.93 -14.09 -12.90
C ILE A 94 -3.54 -14.82 -14.19
N ASP A 95 -4.46 -15.49 -14.87
CA ASP A 95 -4.18 -16.14 -16.17
C ASP A 95 -3.82 -15.10 -17.23
N GLU A 96 -4.47 -13.95 -17.23
CA GLU A 96 -4.06 -12.84 -18.08
C GLU A 96 -2.67 -12.30 -17.68
N CYS A 97 -2.40 -12.16 -16.39
CA CYS A 97 -1.06 -11.79 -15.88
C CYS A 97 0.01 -12.83 -16.28
N LYS A 98 -0.29 -14.12 -16.32
CA LYS A 98 0.61 -15.17 -16.82
C LYS A 98 1.00 -14.94 -18.28
N LYS A 99 0.08 -14.46 -19.11
CA LYS A 99 0.33 -14.12 -20.52
C LYS A 99 1.22 -12.89 -20.70
N TYR A 100 0.93 -11.81 -19.98
CA TYR A 100 1.59 -10.51 -20.16
C TYR A 100 2.74 -10.26 -19.19
N LYS A 101 2.87 -11.03 -18.12
CA LYS A 101 3.97 -11.05 -17.14
C LYS A 101 4.25 -9.68 -16.50
N PRO A 102 3.26 -9.05 -15.82
CA PRO A 102 3.54 -7.91 -14.96
C PRO A 102 4.66 -8.30 -13.98
N TYR A 103 5.48 -7.33 -13.60
CA TYR A 103 6.58 -7.64 -12.67
C TYR A 103 6.05 -8.04 -11.30
N SER A 104 5.05 -7.32 -10.79
CA SER A 104 4.58 -7.50 -9.42
C SER A 104 3.05 -7.41 -9.28
N ILE A 105 2.56 -8.15 -8.29
CA ILE A 105 1.18 -8.09 -7.82
C ILE A 105 1.19 -7.86 -6.32
N ARG A 106 0.31 -6.98 -5.84
CA ARG A 106 0.00 -6.86 -4.42
C ARG A 106 -1.42 -7.35 -4.17
N ILE A 107 -1.55 -8.36 -3.34
CA ILE A 107 -2.83 -8.92 -2.92
C ILE A 107 -3.29 -8.17 -1.67
N SER A 108 -3.66 -6.91 -1.85
CA SER A 108 -4.35 -6.05 -0.88
C SER A 108 -4.61 -4.66 -1.47
N PHE A 109 -5.66 -4.01 -0.97
CA PHE A 109 -5.93 -2.59 -1.23
C PHE A 109 -6.63 -1.98 -0.01
N ARG A 110 -7.96 -2.00 0.05
CA ARG A 110 -8.75 -1.71 1.27
C ARG A 110 -8.85 -2.99 2.11
N GLY A 111 -9.58 -2.98 3.19
CA GLY A 111 -9.89 -4.19 3.96
C GLY A 111 -8.68 -4.96 4.53
N GLU A 112 -8.92 -6.23 4.84
CA GLU A 112 -7.90 -7.17 5.33
C GLU A 112 -7.89 -8.44 4.46
N SER A 113 -6.82 -8.66 3.73
CA SER A 113 -6.70 -9.78 2.78
C SER A 113 -6.79 -11.15 3.44
N PHE A 114 -6.31 -11.29 4.67
CA PHE A 114 -6.28 -12.58 5.38
C PHE A 114 -7.63 -12.99 6.01
N ILE A 115 -8.68 -12.21 5.79
CA ILE A 115 -10.07 -12.64 6.04
C ILE A 115 -10.56 -13.57 4.90
N HIS A 116 -10.00 -13.42 3.69
CA HIS A 116 -10.42 -14.20 2.55
C HIS A 116 -10.10 -15.69 2.74
N PRO A 117 -11.06 -16.61 2.65
CA PRO A 117 -10.84 -18.04 2.93
C PRO A 117 -9.82 -18.68 1.97
N HIS A 118 -9.72 -18.19 0.73
CA HIS A 118 -8.81 -18.67 -0.29
C HIS A 118 -7.51 -17.86 -0.44
N VAL A 119 -7.14 -17.01 0.54
CA VAL A 119 -5.97 -16.11 0.39
C VAL A 119 -4.67 -16.88 0.09
N PHE A 120 -4.45 -18.02 0.72
CA PHE A 120 -3.24 -18.84 0.48
C PHE A 120 -3.26 -19.47 -0.91
N GLU A 121 -4.40 -19.98 -1.36
CA GLU A 121 -4.59 -20.50 -2.72
C GLU A 121 -4.35 -19.41 -3.77
N MET A 122 -4.87 -18.21 -3.55
CA MET A 122 -4.69 -17.06 -4.43
C MET A 122 -3.21 -16.65 -4.52
N ILE A 123 -2.50 -16.57 -3.40
CA ILE A 123 -1.06 -16.27 -3.40
C ILE A 123 -0.28 -17.33 -4.16
N GLU A 124 -0.55 -18.60 -3.87
CA GLU A 124 0.11 -19.73 -4.52
C GLU A 124 -0.17 -19.75 -6.03
N TYR A 125 -1.40 -19.50 -6.44
CA TYR A 125 -1.80 -19.43 -7.85
C TYR A 125 -1.03 -18.33 -8.60
N ALA A 126 -0.93 -17.14 -8.01
CA ALA A 126 -0.16 -16.03 -8.57
C ALA A 126 1.33 -16.38 -8.69
N LYS A 127 1.92 -17.06 -7.70
CA LYS A 127 3.32 -17.52 -7.75
C LYS A 127 3.52 -18.59 -8.83
N LYS A 128 2.64 -19.57 -8.94
CA LYS A 128 2.67 -20.62 -9.97
C LYS A 128 2.49 -20.04 -11.38
N ALA A 129 1.77 -18.93 -11.52
CA ALA A 129 1.67 -18.19 -12.79
C ALA A 129 2.98 -17.50 -13.21
N GLY A 130 4.01 -17.49 -12.37
CA GLY A 130 5.34 -16.95 -12.67
C GLY A 130 5.51 -15.47 -12.38
N ILE A 131 4.60 -14.86 -11.61
CA ILE A 131 4.74 -13.47 -11.14
C ILE A 131 6.01 -13.36 -10.29
N LYS A 132 6.89 -12.42 -10.65
CA LYS A 132 8.20 -12.27 -10.01
C LYS A 132 8.10 -11.83 -8.55
N GLU A 133 7.15 -10.96 -8.26
CA GLU A 133 6.95 -10.43 -6.93
C GLU A 133 5.46 -10.43 -6.56
N VAL A 134 5.09 -11.26 -5.59
CA VAL A 134 3.76 -11.27 -4.97
C VAL A 134 3.89 -10.79 -3.53
N SER A 135 3.11 -9.77 -3.18
CA SER A 135 3.15 -9.16 -1.85
C SER A 135 1.76 -9.01 -1.26
N SER A 136 1.69 -8.83 0.06
CA SER A 136 0.44 -8.47 0.73
C SER A 136 0.69 -7.45 1.83
N LEU A 137 -0.39 -6.75 2.23
CA LEU A 137 -0.42 -5.87 3.38
C LEU A 137 -1.51 -6.37 4.33
N THR A 138 -1.20 -6.42 5.62
CA THR A 138 -2.09 -6.93 6.67
C THR A 138 -1.92 -6.14 7.96
N HIS A 139 -2.91 -6.18 8.84
CA HIS A 139 -2.73 -5.74 10.23
C HIS A 139 -2.07 -6.84 11.11
N GLY A 140 -1.80 -8.03 10.59
CA GLY A 140 -1.11 -9.13 11.26
C GLY A 140 -1.95 -9.93 12.26
N GLY A 141 -3.13 -9.45 12.65
CA GLY A 141 -3.97 -10.12 13.65
C GLY A 141 -4.45 -11.51 13.23
N MET A 142 -4.69 -11.70 11.93
CA MET A 142 -5.17 -12.97 11.37
C MET A 142 -4.07 -14.01 11.16
N LEU A 143 -2.80 -13.63 11.30
CA LEU A 143 -1.66 -14.52 11.13
C LEU A 143 -1.23 -15.15 12.45
N ASP A 144 -0.88 -16.42 12.39
CA ASP A 144 -0.20 -17.22 13.40
C ASP A 144 1.07 -17.84 12.82
N GLU A 145 1.76 -18.68 13.59
CA GLU A 145 2.99 -19.35 13.17
C GLU A 145 2.77 -20.29 11.97
N GLU A 146 1.70 -21.06 11.96
CA GLU A 146 1.39 -22.04 10.90
C GLU A 146 1.10 -21.30 9.58
N LYS A 147 0.26 -20.28 9.63
CA LYS A 147 -0.05 -19.45 8.47
C LYS A 147 1.19 -18.74 7.94
N PHE A 148 2.07 -18.28 8.82
CA PHE A 148 3.32 -17.63 8.37
C PHE A 148 4.27 -18.64 7.71
N LYS A 149 4.40 -19.87 8.22
CA LYS A 149 5.13 -20.95 7.56
C LYS A 149 4.53 -21.30 6.20
N LYS A 150 3.20 -21.30 6.10
CA LYS A 150 2.50 -21.49 4.82
C LYS A 150 2.84 -20.38 3.81
N LEU A 151 2.92 -19.11 4.24
CA LEU A 151 3.36 -18.01 3.36
C LEU A 151 4.80 -18.21 2.84
N ILE A 152 5.69 -18.78 3.64
CA ILE A 152 7.06 -19.14 3.21
C ILE A 152 6.99 -20.24 2.16
N GLU A 153 6.25 -21.29 2.41
CA GLU A 153 6.10 -22.47 1.54
C GLU A 153 5.56 -22.09 0.15
N ILE A 154 4.48 -21.30 0.10
CA ILE A 154 3.85 -20.87 -1.16
C ILE A 154 4.60 -19.73 -1.85
N GLY A 155 5.68 -19.21 -1.23
CA GLY A 155 6.61 -18.28 -1.86
C GLY A 155 6.17 -16.83 -1.88
N LEU A 156 5.43 -16.35 -0.86
CA LEU A 156 5.17 -14.92 -0.73
C LEU A 156 6.50 -14.14 -0.69
N ASP A 157 6.62 -13.07 -1.49
CA ASP A 157 7.90 -12.35 -1.58
C ASP A 157 8.07 -11.32 -0.46
N TRP A 158 7.02 -10.57 -0.12
CA TRP A 158 7.06 -9.66 1.01
C TRP A 158 5.71 -9.50 1.69
N LEU A 159 5.75 -9.26 3.00
CA LEU A 159 4.60 -8.99 3.85
C LEU A 159 4.78 -7.63 4.51
N THR A 160 3.86 -6.72 4.26
CA THR A 160 3.79 -5.46 4.99
C THR A 160 2.82 -5.63 6.15
N ILE A 161 3.29 -5.36 7.37
CA ILE A 161 2.45 -5.39 8.57
C ILE A 161 2.22 -3.95 9.02
N SER A 162 0.96 -3.56 9.05
CA SER A 162 0.53 -2.25 9.55
C SER A 162 0.57 -2.22 11.08
N PHE A 163 1.35 -1.30 11.63
CA PHE A 163 1.58 -1.23 13.08
C PHE A 163 1.65 0.24 13.52
N ASP A 164 0.69 0.72 14.29
CA ASP A 164 0.56 2.14 14.62
C ASP A 164 0.65 2.38 16.12
N GLY A 165 1.72 3.06 16.52
CA GLY A 165 1.98 3.40 17.91
C GLY A 165 2.65 2.31 18.73
N VAL A 166 2.86 2.59 20.02
CA VAL A 166 3.52 1.73 20.99
C VAL A 166 2.59 1.53 22.19
N GLY A 167 2.59 0.34 22.79
CA GLY A 167 1.82 0.04 24.00
C GLY A 167 0.32 0.31 23.85
N GLU A 168 -0.21 1.07 24.79
CA GLU A 168 -1.63 1.41 24.84
C GLU A 168 -2.13 2.23 23.64
N GLU A 169 -1.25 2.98 22.98
CA GLU A 169 -1.65 3.67 21.75
C GLU A 169 -1.98 2.69 20.63
N TYR A 170 -1.14 1.67 20.45
CA TYR A 170 -1.42 0.58 19.51
C TYR A 170 -2.74 -0.12 19.83
N ASN A 171 -2.94 -0.47 21.12
CA ASN A 171 -4.15 -1.14 21.57
C ASN A 171 -5.42 -0.36 21.24
N LYS A 172 -5.37 0.98 21.34
CA LYS A 172 -6.49 1.86 21.00
C LYS A 172 -6.71 1.97 19.49
N ILE A 173 -5.63 2.10 18.71
CA ILE A 173 -5.71 2.31 17.26
C ILE A 173 -6.09 1.01 16.53
N ARG A 174 -5.54 -0.12 16.98
CA ARG A 174 -5.64 -1.42 16.30
C ARG A 174 -6.51 -2.45 17.04
N ALA A 175 -7.41 -1.97 17.91
CA ALA A 175 -8.33 -2.87 18.62
C ALA A 175 -9.07 -3.82 17.65
N PRO A 176 -9.27 -5.10 18.04
CA PRO A 176 -8.96 -5.71 19.33
C PRO A 176 -7.52 -6.25 19.50
N ASN A 177 -6.64 -6.05 18.50
CA ASN A 177 -5.25 -6.50 18.57
C ASN A 177 -4.53 -5.88 19.78
N LYS A 178 -3.65 -6.64 20.43
CA LYS A 178 -2.85 -6.21 21.56
C LYS A 178 -1.38 -6.04 21.16
N TYR A 179 -0.74 -4.97 21.65
CA TYR A 179 0.64 -4.60 21.32
C TYR A 179 1.62 -5.74 21.57
N ASP A 180 1.67 -6.24 22.81
CA ASP A 180 2.64 -7.25 23.21
C ASP A 180 2.48 -8.56 22.45
N GLU A 181 1.25 -8.98 22.21
CA GLU A 181 0.94 -10.19 21.42
C GLU A 181 1.43 -10.03 19.98
N GLN A 182 1.19 -8.86 19.36
CA GLN A 182 1.59 -8.62 17.97
C GLN A 182 3.12 -8.49 17.84
N VAL A 183 3.79 -7.82 18.79
CA VAL A 183 5.27 -7.76 18.82
C VAL A 183 5.86 -9.15 18.98
N LYS A 184 5.35 -9.95 19.93
CA LYS A 184 5.79 -11.35 20.13
C LYS A 184 5.62 -12.19 18.86
N LYS A 185 4.49 -12.03 18.18
CA LYS A 185 4.18 -12.71 16.92
C LYS A 185 5.18 -12.34 15.81
N ILE A 186 5.44 -11.05 15.61
CA ILE A 186 6.38 -10.58 14.59
C ILE A 186 7.81 -11.05 14.90
N LYS A 187 8.20 -11.05 16.18
CA LYS A 187 9.47 -11.62 16.62
C LYS A 187 9.56 -13.10 16.23
N ARG A 188 8.51 -13.88 16.52
CA ARG A 188 8.45 -15.30 16.16
C ARG A 188 8.56 -15.52 14.64
N PHE A 189 7.94 -14.66 13.82
CA PHE A 189 8.08 -14.72 12.37
C PHE A 189 9.53 -14.51 11.90
N ALA A 190 10.25 -13.60 12.54
CA ALA A 190 11.67 -13.39 12.24
C ALA A 190 12.54 -14.60 12.64
N GLU A 191 12.22 -15.25 13.77
CA GLU A 191 12.88 -16.48 14.23
C GLU A 191 12.63 -17.64 13.26
N ILE A 192 11.38 -17.87 12.83
CA ILE A 192 11.01 -18.91 11.85
C ILE A 192 11.80 -18.72 10.54
N LYS A 193 11.92 -17.48 10.04
CA LYS A 193 12.74 -17.23 8.84
C LYS A 193 14.19 -17.63 9.04
N LYS A 194 14.75 -17.40 10.22
CA LYS A 194 16.12 -17.77 10.56
C LYS A 194 16.26 -19.30 10.68
N GLU A 195 15.33 -19.95 11.36
CA GLU A 195 15.28 -21.41 11.51
C GLU A 195 15.22 -22.13 10.15
N LEU A 196 14.41 -21.59 9.23
CA LEU A 196 14.23 -22.14 7.89
C LEU A 196 15.29 -21.66 6.86
N GLY A 197 16.24 -20.82 7.27
CA GLY A 197 17.28 -20.29 6.38
C GLY A 197 16.74 -19.46 5.22
N THR A 198 15.54 -18.89 5.35
CA THR A 198 14.90 -18.12 4.28
C THR A 198 14.97 -16.61 4.50
N VAL A 199 15.06 -15.85 3.41
CA VAL A 199 14.98 -14.39 3.45
C VAL A 199 13.56 -13.88 3.14
N LYS A 200 12.72 -14.72 2.53
CA LYS A 200 11.34 -14.38 2.15
C LYS A 200 10.33 -15.15 3.03
N PRO A 201 9.15 -14.57 3.27
CA PRO A 201 8.75 -13.21 2.88
C PRO A 201 9.56 -12.15 3.61
N ILE A 202 9.86 -11.05 2.92
CA ILE A 202 10.48 -9.88 3.56
C ILE A 202 9.44 -9.26 4.48
N ILE A 203 9.80 -8.95 5.73
CA ILE A 203 8.91 -8.32 6.70
C ILE A 203 9.15 -6.81 6.70
N LYS A 204 8.12 -6.06 6.31
CA LYS A 204 8.11 -4.60 6.38
C LYS A 204 7.09 -4.16 7.41
N ILE A 205 7.52 -3.34 8.37
CA ILE A 205 6.61 -2.66 9.30
C ILE A 205 6.25 -1.30 8.72
N GLN A 206 4.97 -1.00 8.68
CA GLN A 206 4.45 0.26 8.18
C GLN A 206 3.58 0.93 9.23
N THR A 207 3.85 2.19 9.53
CA THR A 207 3.10 3.01 10.47
C THR A 207 2.62 4.31 9.80
N ILE A 208 1.80 5.08 10.50
CA ILE A 208 1.49 6.48 10.14
C ILE A 208 2.37 7.43 10.93
N SER A 209 2.70 8.58 10.34
CA SER A 209 3.63 9.55 10.95
C SER A 209 3.14 10.07 12.30
N SER A 210 1.85 10.33 12.45
CA SER A 210 1.27 10.81 13.70
C SER A 210 1.36 9.81 14.87
N ALA A 211 1.30 8.50 14.59
CA ALA A 211 1.50 7.47 15.61
C ALA A 211 2.99 7.27 15.94
N LEU A 212 3.87 7.49 14.95
CA LEU A 212 5.32 7.40 15.15
C LEU A 212 5.86 8.55 16.02
N GLU A 213 5.35 9.76 15.81
CA GLU A 213 5.89 10.98 16.44
C GLU A 213 5.84 10.98 17.97
N LYS A 214 4.97 10.18 18.56
CA LYS A 214 4.84 10.11 20.03
C LYS A 214 6.00 9.36 20.68
N ASN A 215 6.40 8.21 20.11
CA ASN A 215 7.46 7.35 20.67
C ASN A 215 8.34 6.79 19.53
N PRO A 216 9.05 7.65 18.77
CA PRO A 216 9.75 7.22 17.57
C PRO A 216 10.92 6.28 17.84
N GLU A 217 11.63 6.49 18.95
CA GLU A 217 12.79 5.68 19.32
C GLU A 217 12.37 4.28 19.80
N GLU A 218 11.38 4.20 20.69
CA GLU A 218 10.86 2.94 21.18
C GLU A 218 10.27 2.11 20.03
N PHE A 219 9.51 2.75 19.15
CA PHE A 219 8.97 2.10 17.95
C PHE A 219 10.09 1.53 17.07
N TYR A 220 11.13 2.32 16.81
CA TYR A 220 12.26 1.88 16.01
C TYR A 220 12.99 0.70 16.66
N ASN A 221 13.32 0.80 17.96
CA ASN A 221 14.06 -0.22 18.70
C ASN A 221 13.29 -1.55 18.78
N THR A 222 11.96 -1.48 18.88
CA THR A 222 11.10 -2.66 18.89
C THR A 222 11.22 -3.46 17.59
N PHE A 223 11.25 -2.78 16.44
CA PHE A 223 11.14 -3.45 15.15
C PHE A 223 12.45 -3.56 14.36
N GLU A 224 13.49 -2.82 14.73
CA GLU A 224 14.74 -2.80 13.96
C GLU A 224 15.32 -4.20 13.75
N LYS A 225 15.33 -5.04 14.80
CA LYS A 225 15.97 -6.36 14.75
C LYS A 225 15.06 -7.46 14.17
N ILE A 226 13.75 -7.26 14.17
CA ILE A 226 12.76 -8.27 13.80
C ILE A 226 12.03 -7.97 12.48
N SER A 227 12.41 -6.91 11.79
CA SER A 227 11.88 -6.56 10.47
C SER A 227 12.99 -6.24 9.49
N ASP A 228 12.70 -6.31 8.20
CA ASP A 228 13.63 -5.98 7.12
C ASP A 228 13.58 -4.49 6.77
N GLN A 229 12.45 -3.83 6.97
CA GLN A 229 12.26 -2.39 6.75
C GLN A 229 11.20 -1.83 7.69
N ILE A 230 11.42 -0.60 8.15
CA ILE A 230 10.41 0.20 8.84
C ILE A 230 10.16 1.46 8.01
N ALA A 231 8.90 1.77 7.77
CA ALA A 231 8.50 2.94 7.00
C ALA A 231 7.27 3.61 7.63
N ALA A 232 7.12 4.90 7.42
CA ALA A 232 5.94 5.63 7.82
C ALA A 232 5.28 6.31 6.62
N ASN A 233 3.95 6.34 6.65
CA ASN A 233 3.12 7.07 5.71
C ASN A 233 2.60 8.34 6.36
N PRO A 234 2.31 9.40 5.61
CA PRO A 234 1.54 10.49 6.13
C PRO A 234 0.13 10.02 6.51
N LEU A 235 -0.47 10.68 7.47
CA LEU A 235 -1.88 10.49 7.74
C LEU A 235 -2.69 11.09 6.59
N ILE A 236 -3.54 10.30 5.96
CA ILE A 236 -4.39 10.75 4.84
C ILE A 236 -5.65 11.41 5.42
N ASP A 237 -6.01 12.56 4.85
CA ASP A 237 -7.22 13.26 5.18
C ASP A 237 -8.38 12.81 4.28
N PHE A 238 -9.25 11.99 4.79
CA PHE A 238 -10.48 11.56 4.12
C PHE A 238 -11.68 12.49 4.38
N SER A 239 -11.50 13.57 5.15
CA SER A 239 -12.57 14.55 5.38
C SER A 239 -12.86 15.45 4.18
N HIS A 240 -12.01 15.33 3.14
CA HIS A 240 -12.15 16.10 1.90
C HIS A 240 -12.20 17.64 2.12
N ASN A 241 -11.52 18.12 3.15
CA ASN A 241 -11.45 19.55 3.42
C ASN A 241 -10.65 20.28 2.32
N VAL A 242 -11.32 21.16 1.57
CA VAL A 242 -10.80 21.74 0.32
C VAL A 242 -10.04 23.04 0.54
N ASN A 243 -10.27 23.74 1.65
CA ASN A 243 -10.06 25.17 1.72
C ASN A 243 -8.59 25.63 1.73
N ASP A 244 -7.60 24.72 1.93
CA ASP A 244 -6.19 25.11 2.06
C ASP A 244 -5.19 24.16 1.37
N LYS A 245 -5.52 23.65 0.19
CA LYS A 245 -4.63 22.72 -0.50
C LYS A 245 -3.61 23.45 -1.37
N ASN A 246 -2.37 23.48 -0.93
CA ASN A 246 -1.24 23.92 -1.75
C ASN A 246 -0.70 22.77 -2.59
N TYR A 247 -0.93 22.82 -3.90
CA TYR A 247 -0.45 21.84 -4.85
C TYR A 247 0.86 22.22 -5.52
N ILE A 248 1.63 21.21 -5.93
CA ILE A 248 2.79 21.37 -6.78
C ILE A 248 2.29 21.85 -8.16
N GLU A 249 2.83 22.95 -8.64
CA GLU A 249 2.50 23.46 -9.97
C GLU A 249 2.90 22.46 -11.06
N ASN A 250 2.10 22.36 -12.11
CA ASN A 250 2.34 21.46 -13.24
C ASN A 250 2.57 19.98 -12.80
N PHE A 251 1.84 19.54 -11.78
CA PHE A 251 1.96 18.18 -11.28
C PHE A 251 1.43 17.17 -12.30
N VAL A 252 2.25 16.15 -12.58
CA VAL A 252 1.87 14.96 -13.35
C VAL A 252 2.00 13.74 -12.46
N CYS A 253 0.91 13.00 -12.26
CA CYS A 253 0.91 11.81 -11.43
C CYS A 253 1.56 10.62 -12.16
N PRO A 254 2.50 9.88 -11.57
CA PRO A 254 3.09 8.71 -12.20
C PRO A 254 2.18 7.47 -12.21
N GLN A 255 1.19 7.41 -11.33
CA GLN A 255 0.37 6.22 -11.09
C GLN A 255 -0.30 5.67 -12.36
N PRO A 256 -0.91 6.48 -13.26
CA PRO A 256 -1.56 5.98 -14.47
C PRO A 256 -0.63 5.30 -15.49
N TRP A 257 0.70 5.44 -15.32
CA TRP A 257 1.71 4.77 -16.15
C TRP A 257 2.38 3.58 -15.45
N GLN A 258 2.04 3.31 -14.21
CA GLN A 258 2.75 2.31 -13.38
C GLN A 258 1.88 1.13 -13.01
N ARG A 259 0.59 1.37 -12.71
CA ARG A 259 -0.27 0.38 -12.07
C ARG A 259 -1.74 0.47 -12.45
N LEU A 260 -2.42 -0.64 -12.16
CA LEU A 260 -3.87 -0.71 -12.12
C LEU A 260 -4.29 -1.27 -10.76
N VAL A 261 -5.41 -0.80 -10.22
CA VAL A 261 -6.01 -1.32 -8.99
C VAL A 261 -7.33 -1.98 -9.34
N ILE A 262 -7.60 -3.16 -8.81
CA ILE A 262 -8.80 -3.93 -9.08
C ILE A 262 -9.49 -4.23 -7.76
N GLY A 263 -10.72 -3.76 -7.61
CA GLY A 263 -11.58 -3.98 -6.46
C GLY A 263 -12.10 -5.39 -6.36
N SER A 264 -12.59 -5.78 -5.19
CA SER A 264 -13.14 -7.11 -4.93
C SER A 264 -14.37 -7.43 -5.79
N ASP A 265 -15.05 -6.41 -6.29
CA ASP A 265 -16.19 -6.47 -7.22
C ASP A 265 -15.77 -6.50 -8.71
N GLY A 266 -14.48 -6.43 -9.02
CA GLY A 266 -13.94 -6.34 -10.38
C GLY A 266 -13.85 -4.93 -10.95
N GLY A 267 -14.29 -3.91 -10.23
CA GLY A 267 -14.14 -2.50 -10.62
C GLY A 267 -12.67 -2.09 -10.66
N ALA A 268 -12.23 -1.51 -11.78
CA ALA A 268 -10.85 -1.07 -11.95
C ALA A 268 -10.68 0.41 -11.66
N MET A 269 -9.64 0.78 -10.92
CA MET A 269 -9.27 2.14 -10.57
C MET A 269 -7.86 2.44 -11.07
N MET A 270 -7.58 3.69 -11.44
CA MET A 270 -6.26 4.09 -11.98
C MET A 270 -5.15 4.15 -10.92
N CYS A 271 -5.49 4.19 -9.64
CA CYS A 271 -4.50 4.33 -8.56
C CYS A 271 -5.04 3.90 -7.19
N THR A 272 -4.13 3.70 -6.22
CA THR A 272 -4.44 3.33 -4.84
C THR A 272 -4.94 4.48 -3.96
N ASN A 273 -5.07 5.69 -4.48
CA ASN A 273 -5.62 6.83 -3.75
C ASN A 273 -7.11 7.10 -4.11
N ASP A 274 -7.67 6.31 -5.02
CA ASP A 274 -9.09 6.30 -5.32
C ASP A 274 -9.80 5.26 -4.44
N GLU A 275 -9.76 5.47 -3.13
CA GLU A 275 -10.33 4.51 -2.18
C GLU A 275 -11.87 4.44 -2.25
N SER A 276 -12.51 5.49 -2.75
CA SER A 276 -13.96 5.51 -2.98
C SER A 276 -14.41 4.89 -4.29
N GLY A 277 -13.48 4.59 -5.22
CA GLY A 277 -13.84 4.21 -6.58
C GLY A 277 -14.53 5.34 -7.34
N SER A 278 -14.16 6.58 -7.05
CA SER A 278 -14.80 7.76 -7.65
C SER A 278 -14.49 7.95 -9.14
N TYR A 279 -13.48 7.22 -9.66
CA TYR A 279 -13.12 7.19 -11.07
C TYR A 279 -12.83 5.76 -11.54
N ILE A 280 -13.89 4.98 -11.73
CA ILE A 280 -13.80 3.61 -12.25
C ILE A 280 -13.44 3.65 -13.73
N VAL A 281 -12.29 3.06 -14.08
CA VAL A 281 -11.76 3.03 -15.45
C VAL A 281 -12.20 1.81 -16.26
N GLY A 282 -12.75 0.79 -15.63
CA GLY A 282 -13.29 -0.40 -16.31
C GLY A 282 -13.91 -1.40 -15.33
N ASP A 283 -14.46 -2.48 -15.88
CA ASP A 283 -15.11 -3.59 -15.16
C ASP A 283 -14.48 -4.92 -15.62
N LEU A 284 -13.62 -5.50 -14.78
CA LEU A 284 -12.87 -6.73 -15.09
C LEU A 284 -13.74 -8.00 -15.07
N THR A 285 -14.98 -7.91 -14.62
CA THR A 285 -15.92 -9.03 -14.81
C THR A 285 -16.26 -9.22 -16.29
N LYS A 286 -16.24 -8.14 -17.08
CA LYS A 286 -16.60 -8.09 -18.51
C LYS A 286 -15.43 -7.83 -19.46
N GLN A 287 -14.39 -7.13 -18.99
CA GLN A 287 -13.26 -6.69 -19.79
C GLN A 287 -11.99 -7.45 -19.40
N THR A 288 -10.96 -7.35 -20.22
CA THR A 288 -9.60 -7.78 -19.85
C THR A 288 -8.82 -6.64 -19.18
N ILE A 289 -7.75 -6.97 -18.46
CA ILE A 289 -6.83 -5.97 -17.90
C ILE A 289 -6.22 -5.13 -19.03
N LEU A 290 -5.92 -5.77 -20.17
CA LEU A 290 -5.36 -5.09 -21.34
C LEU A 290 -6.33 -4.05 -21.90
N ASP A 291 -7.63 -4.41 -22.06
CA ASP A 291 -8.66 -3.51 -22.57
C ASP A 291 -8.82 -2.29 -21.65
N VAL A 292 -8.85 -2.52 -20.34
CA VAL A 292 -8.97 -1.43 -19.36
C VAL A 292 -7.72 -0.56 -19.32
N TRP A 293 -6.51 -1.16 -19.41
CA TRP A 293 -5.23 -0.43 -19.37
C TRP A 293 -5.06 0.53 -20.54
N HIS A 294 -5.58 0.15 -21.72
CA HIS A 294 -5.59 0.97 -22.94
C HIS A 294 -6.96 1.59 -23.24
N GLY A 295 -7.91 1.46 -22.32
CA GLY A 295 -9.27 1.96 -22.49
C GLY A 295 -9.35 3.48 -22.39
N GLU A 296 -10.39 4.04 -23.01
CA GLU A 296 -10.65 5.48 -23.12
C GLU A 296 -10.53 6.24 -21.79
N LYS A 297 -11.06 5.68 -20.69
CA LYS A 297 -11.01 6.33 -19.37
C LYS A 297 -9.59 6.41 -18.79
N MET A 298 -8.76 5.38 -19.02
CA MET A 298 -7.34 5.43 -18.63
C MET A 298 -6.56 6.40 -19.49
N GLU A 299 -6.84 6.47 -20.80
CA GLU A 299 -6.22 7.43 -21.72
C GLU A 299 -6.60 8.85 -21.32
N LYS A 300 -7.88 9.13 -21.08
CA LYS A 300 -8.37 10.42 -20.62
C LYS A 300 -7.71 10.85 -19.30
N ALA A 301 -7.51 9.91 -18.36
CA ALA A 301 -6.80 10.21 -17.11
C ALA A 301 -5.34 10.59 -17.36
N ARG A 302 -4.64 9.89 -18.27
CA ARG A 302 -3.27 10.24 -18.67
C ARG A 302 -3.20 11.59 -19.34
N GLU A 303 -4.09 11.85 -20.31
CA GLU A 303 -4.15 13.14 -21.02
C GLU A 303 -4.44 14.30 -20.07
N SER A 304 -5.36 14.17 -19.14
CA SER A 304 -5.66 15.20 -18.14
C SER A 304 -4.41 15.54 -17.31
N HIS A 305 -3.64 14.50 -16.92
CA HIS A 305 -2.37 14.73 -16.24
C HIS A 305 -1.30 15.39 -17.14
N LEU A 306 -1.23 15.03 -18.42
CA LEU A 306 -0.31 15.65 -19.38
C LEU A 306 -0.61 17.14 -19.63
N LYS A 307 -1.89 17.49 -19.61
CA LYS A 307 -2.38 18.88 -19.69
C LYS A 307 -2.26 19.64 -18.36
N HIS A 308 -1.69 19.00 -17.32
CA HIS A 308 -1.60 19.51 -15.93
C HIS A 308 -2.95 19.78 -15.25
N MET A 309 -4.02 19.22 -15.81
CA MET A 309 -5.39 19.37 -15.32
C MET A 309 -5.84 18.18 -14.43
N GLY A 310 -4.99 17.14 -14.25
CA GLY A 310 -5.38 15.93 -13.54
C GLY A 310 -5.90 16.16 -12.12
N VAL A 311 -5.37 17.17 -11.41
CA VAL A 311 -5.82 17.50 -10.05
C VAL A 311 -7.21 18.16 -10.05
N SER A 312 -7.52 18.97 -11.07
CA SER A 312 -8.82 19.64 -11.19
C SER A 312 -9.91 18.77 -11.78
N ASP A 313 -9.55 17.93 -12.76
CA ASP A 313 -10.51 17.19 -13.58
C ASP A 313 -10.90 15.83 -12.95
N LEU A 314 -9.93 15.14 -12.32
CA LEU A 314 -10.13 13.80 -11.84
C LEU A 314 -10.53 13.78 -10.37
N SER A 315 -11.68 13.21 -10.06
CA SER A 315 -12.24 13.19 -8.72
C SER A 315 -11.27 12.72 -7.63
N PRO A 316 -10.57 11.56 -7.76
CA PRO A 316 -9.66 11.12 -6.72
C PRO A 316 -8.43 12.02 -6.55
N CYS A 317 -8.03 12.75 -7.60
CA CYS A 317 -6.84 13.62 -7.57
C CYS A 317 -7.08 14.91 -6.77
N LYS A 318 -8.30 15.40 -6.72
CA LYS A 318 -8.70 16.58 -5.93
C LYS A 318 -8.41 16.43 -4.44
N TRP A 319 -8.42 15.20 -3.94
CA TRP A 319 -8.25 14.89 -2.52
C TRP A 319 -6.90 14.26 -2.21
N CYS A 320 -6.15 13.90 -3.26
CA CYS A 320 -4.91 13.16 -3.16
C CYS A 320 -3.81 13.97 -2.45
N TYR A 321 -2.98 13.26 -1.67
CA TYR A 321 -1.82 13.85 -1.01
C TYR A 321 -0.59 13.98 -1.92
N LEU A 322 -0.50 13.20 -3.00
CA LEU A 322 0.67 13.19 -3.88
C LEU A 322 1.00 14.55 -4.53
N PRO A 323 0.02 15.34 -5.01
CA PRO A 323 0.28 16.65 -5.58
C PRO A 323 0.49 17.76 -4.52
N ARG A 324 0.27 17.51 -3.24
CA ARG A 324 0.37 18.55 -2.20
C ARG A 324 1.81 18.98 -1.97
N LYS A 325 2.04 20.29 -1.77
CA LYS A 325 3.32 20.82 -1.31
C LYS A 325 3.63 20.32 0.11
N THR A 326 4.88 19.99 0.34
CA THR A 326 5.35 19.49 1.64
C THR A 326 6.59 20.24 2.09
N VAL A 327 6.77 20.31 3.41
CA VAL A 327 7.99 20.81 4.06
C VAL A 327 8.71 19.66 4.77
N PRO A 328 10.04 19.64 4.76
CA PRO A 328 10.78 18.62 5.50
C PRO A 328 10.59 18.81 7.01
N LYS A 329 10.39 17.71 7.71
CA LYS A 329 10.36 17.64 9.17
C LYS A 329 11.35 16.57 9.61
N THR A 330 12.28 16.90 10.50
CA THR A 330 13.25 15.92 11.02
C THR A 330 12.79 15.42 12.37
N THR A 331 12.66 14.10 12.49
CA THR A 331 12.41 13.38 13.74
C THR A 331 13.70 12.71 14.18
N LEU A 332 14.10 12.88 15.42
CA LEU A 332 15.26 12.20 15.99
C LEU A 332 14.88 10.77 16.41
N ILE A 333 15.74 9.81 16.06
CA ILE A 333 15.67 8.41 16.49
C ILE A 333 17.06 8.04 16.97
N GLY A 334 17.27 8.06 18.29
CA GLY A 334 18.60 8.07 18.88
C GLY A 334 19.37 9.31 18.43
N ASP A 335 20.59 9.11 17.94
CA ASP A 335 21.48 10.13 17.37
C ASP A 335 21.21 10.48 15.89
N ARG A 336 20.21 9.84 15.27
CA ARG A 336 19.92 10.00 13.83
C ARG A 336 18.75 10.93 13.57
N GLY A 337 18.96 11.89 12.68
CA GLY A 337 17.87 12.62 12.05
C GLY A 337 17.21 11.78 10.95
N VAL A 338 15.91 11.52 11.07
CA VAL A 338 15.08 10.91 10.02
C VAL A 338 14.17 12.00 9.45
N THR A 339 14.40 12.36 8.20
CA THR A 339 13.59 13.38 7.53
C THR A 339 12.31 12.75 6.99
N ASN A 340 11.20 13.23 7.47
CA ASN A 340 9.87 13.03 6.91
C ASN A 340 9.37 14.31 6.23
N TYR A 341 8.17 14.29 5.69
CA TYR A 341 7.57 15.44 5.03
C TYR A 341 6.16 15.67 5.57
N SER A 342 5.92 16.87 6.07
CA SER A 342 4.59 17.33 6.47
C SER A 342 3.98 18.17 5.36
N TYR A 343 2.66 18.11 5.20
CA TYR A 343 1.97 18.96 4.24
C TYR A 343 1.99 20.43 4.67
N VAL A 344 2.14 21.33 3.71
CA VAL A 344 1.97 22.76 3.97
C VAL A 344 0.54 23.01 4.41
N ASN A 345 0.35 23.84 5.45
CA ASN A 345 -0.94 24.14 6.06
C ASN A 345 -1.69 22.95 6.67
N TRP A 346 -0.97 21.86 6.98
CA TRP A 346 -1.53 20.76 7.73
C TRP A 346 -1.37 21.02 9.23
N ASP A 347 -2.46 21.27 9.92
CA ASP A 347 -2.45 21.44 11.37
C ASP A 347 -2.43 20.07 12.08
N THR A 348 -1.21 19.58 12.35
CA THR A 348 -1.01 18.33 13.10
C THR A 348 -1.42 18.43 14.58
N LYS A 349 -1.65 19.62 15.13
CA LYS A 349 -2.09 19.79 16.52
C LYS A 349 -3.53 19.34 16.71
N ASN A 350 -4.35 19.43 15.66
CA ASN A 350 -5.72 18.90 15.65
C ASN A 350 -5.81 17.46 15.17
N ASP A 351 -4.70 16.84 14.76
CA ASP A 351 -4.62 15.46 14.28
C ASP A 351 -4.56 14.42 15.40
N ASN A 352 -5.29 14.65 16.46
CA ASN A 352 -5.58 13.58 17.40
C ASN A 352 -6.46 12.57 16.66
N ILE A 353 -5.89 11.41 16.30
CA ILE A 353 -6.57 10.33 15.58
C ILE A 353 -7.92 10.00 16.24
N SER A 354 -7.99 10.11 17.58
CA SER A 354 -9.20 9.92 18.36
C SER A 354 -10.22 11.05 18.21
N SER A 355 -9.83 12.29 17.88
CA SER A 355 -10.73 13.43 17.78
C SER A 355 -11.45 13.54 16.43
N ARG A 356 -10.92 12.92 15.39
CA ARG A 356 -11.55 12.95 14.04
C ARG A 356 -12.89 12.23 14.02
N PHE A 357 -13.10 11.27 14.89
CA PHE A 357 -14.29 10.40 14.90
C PHE A 357 -15.18 10.58 16.13
N SER A 358 -14.77 11.41 17.11
CA SER A 358 -15.57 11.68 18.30
C SER A 358 -16.64 12.76 18.10
N LYS A 359 -16.72 13.41 16.93
CA LYS A 359 -17.65 14.52 16.66
C LYS A 359 -18.99 14.10 16.04
N LYS A 360 -19.29 12.80 15.98
CA LYS A 360 -20.65 12.33 15.63
C LYS A 360 -21.10 11.29 16.66
N LYS A 361 -21.68 11.76 17.74
CA LYS A 361 -22.73 11.09 18.49
C LYS A 361 -24.05 11.81 18.16
#